data_cd1287ea41383da6b3b24efac1d34a63
#
_entry.id   cd1287ea41383da6b3b24efac1d34a63
#
_cell.length_a   1.000
_cell.length_b   1.000
_cell.length_c   1.000
_cell.angle_alpha   90.00
_cell.angle_beta   90.00
_cell.angle_gamma   90.00
#
_symmetry.space_group_name_H-M   'P 1'
#
loop_
_entity.id
_entity.type
_entity.pdbx_description
1 polymer ?
#
loop_
_entity_poly.entity_id
_entity_poly.type
_entity_poly.pdbx_seq_one_letter_code
_entity_poly.pdbx_strand_id
1 'polypeptide(L)'
;MYGERFAVWQTGRMGNLANRVFAALPDAVTSAIFLIAWIAPDVLGPVWVTNLMLTMLIEFVVMHSGAFYAAVAASSATRVQRSLMLTGLTAFYGIFIAAFSFAFKSTWPFFAFGWLFLSRFAGLWMHEDASKRELMSRAWVMSVVFYLLGVFATIFIPLPPFGLTPDFVASMHLSGSGLWIDKPQTVIVFGAFYFGALARFKYYLTAKAASASARTTA
;
A
#
# COMPACT_ATOMS: atom_id res chain seq x y z
N MET A 1 -28.44 -37.46 2.22
CA MET A 1 -28.35 -36.64 0.99
C MET A 1 -28.49 -35.12 1.21
N TYR A 2 -29.30 -34.64 2.18
CA TYR A 2 -29.43 -33.22 2.49
C TYR A 2 -28.28 -32.66 3.36
N GLY A 3 -27.69 -33.47 4.25
CA GLY A 3 -26.64 -33.03 5.18
C GLY A 3 -25.29 -32.73 4.50
N GLU A 4 -24.90 -33.47 3.47
CA GLU A 4 -23.61 -33.28 2.77
C GLU A 4 -23.59 -31.99 1.93
N ARG A 5 -24.72 -31.64 1.31
CA ARG A 5 -24.86 -30.38 0.57
C ARG A 5 -24.75 -29.14 1.50
N PHE A 6 -25.26 -29.26 2.73
CA PHE A 6 -25.21 -28.16 3.72
C PHE A 6 -23.78 -27.96 4.25
N ALA A 7 -23.01 -29.04 4.46
CA ALA A 7 -21.63 -29.00 4.90
C ALA A 7 -20.71 -28.41 3.82
N VAL A 8 -20.88 -28.78 2.54
CA VAL A 8 -20.13 -28.21 1.40
C VAL A 8 -20.45 -26.72 1.19
N TRP A 9 -21.71 -26.32 1.43
CA TRP A 9 -22.10 -24.89 1.37
C TRP A 9 -21.49 -24.06 2.49
N GLN A 10 -21.38 -24.57 3.69
CA GLN A 10 -20.75 -23.88 4.82
C GLN A 10 -19.23 -23.78 4.66
N THR A 11 -18.55 -24.82 4.21
CA THR A 11 -17.09 -24.80 3.98
C THR A 11 -16.70 -23.85 2.85
N GLY A 12 -17.46 -23.81 1.75
CA GLY A 12 -17.24 -22.85 0.65
C GLY A 12 -17.46 -21.39 1.08
N ARG A 13 -18.44 -21.14 1.93
CA ARG A 13 -18.75 -19.79 2.42
C ARG A 13 -17.74 -19.30 3.45
N MET A 14 -17.26 -20.15 4.33
CA MET A 14 -16.21 -19.82 5.31
C MET A 14 -14.85 -19.61 4.64
N GLY A 15 -14.47 -20.46 3.67
CA GLY A 15 -13.25 -20.27 2.89
C GLY A 15 -13.23 -18.95 2.11
N ASN A 16 -14.39 -18.55 1.58
CA ASN A 16 -14.54 -17.26 0.88
C ASN A 16 -14.41 -16.05 1.83
N LEU A 17 -14.98 -16.14 3.03
CA LEU A 17 -14.86 -15.08 4.04
C LEU A 17 -13.40 -14.95 4.53
N ALA A 18 -12.74 -16.06 4.82
CA ALA A 18 -11.34 -16.08 5.23
C ALA A 18 -10.45 -15.40 4.18
N ASN A 19 -10.59 -15.78 2.90
CA ASN A 19 -9.81 -15.19 1.81
C ASN A 19 -10.03 -13.66 1.69
N ARG A 20 -11.25 -13.18 1.90
CA ARG A 20 -11.60 -11.74 1.89
C ARG A 20 -10.93 -11.00 3.04
N VAL A 21 -10.96 -11.58 4.24
CA VAL A 21 -10.32 -11.02 5.43
C VAL A 21 -8.81 -11.00 5.24
N PHE A 22 -8.19 -12.09 4.81
CA PHE A 22 -6.75 -12.16 4.57
C PHE A 22 -6.27 -11.15 3.52
N ALA A 23 -7.05 -10.93 2.46
CA ALA A 23 -6.72 -9.94 1.43
C ALA A 23 -6.75 -8.50 1.94
N ALA A 24 -7.64 -8.19 2.88
CA ALA A 24 -7.83 -6.84 3.43
C ALA A 24 -7.00 -6.57 4.70
N LEU A 25 -6.62 -7.62 5.43
CA LEU A 25 -6.03 -7.53 6.77
C LEU A 25 -4.76 -6.67 6.85
N PRO A 26 -3.77 -6.80 5.94
CA PRO A 26 -2.56 -5.98 6.02
C PRO A 26 -2.86 -4.48 5.96
N ASP A 27 -3.73 -4.07 5.02
CA ASP A 27 -4.09 -2.67 4.88
C ASP A 27 -4.95 -2.19 6.06
N ALA A 28 -5.87 -3.03 6.56
CA ALA A 28 -6.70 -2.69 7.71
C ALA A 28 -5.85 -2.48 8.98
N VAL A 29 -4.87 -3.35 9.22
CA VAL A 29 -3.93 -3.21 10.34
C VAL A 29 -3.09 -1.94 10.17
N THR A 30 -2.57 -1.68 8.99
CA THR A 30 -1.80 -0.47 8.71
C THR A 30 -2.65 0.78 8.95
N SER A 31 -3.89 0.81 8.47
CA SER A 31 -4.83 1.91 8.73
C SER A 31 -5.06 2.12 10.22
N ALA A 32 -5.24 1.04 10.99
CA ALA A 32 -5.42 1.12 12.44
C ALA A 32 -4.17 1.69 13.14
N ILE A 33 -2.97 1.32 12.72
CA ILE A 33 -1.71 1.87 13.25
C ILE A 33 -1.62 3.38 12.98
N PHE A 34 -1.99 3.84 11.78
CA PHE A 34 -2.07 5.28 11.48
C PHE A 34 -3.09 6.00 12.35
N LEU A 35 -4.26 5.39 12.62
CA LEU A 35 -5.26 5.97 13.54
C LEU A 35 -4.72 6.07 14.97
N ILE A 36 -4.00 5.05 15.46
CA ILE A 36 -3.33 5.10 16.78
C ILE A 36 -2.29 6.21 16.78
N ALA A 37 -1.48 6.37 15.73
CA ALA A 37 -0.50 7.44 15.60
C ALA A 37 -1.13 8.84 15.65
N TRP A 38 -2.36 8.98 15.17
CA TRP A 38 -3.07 10.27 15.19
C TRP A 38 -3.67 10.57 16.56
N ILE A 39 -4.31 9.57 17.19
CA ILE A 39 -5.11 9.76 18.41
C ILE A 39 -4.23 9.65 19.69
N ALA A 40 -3.31 8.67 19.72
CA ALA A 40 -2.48 8.33 20.86
C ALA A 40 -1.04 7.99 20.42
N PRO A 41 -0.30 8.95 19.84
CA PRO A 41 1.03 8.70 19.27
C PRO A 41 2.05 8.25 20.32
N ASP A 42 1.86 8.59 21.60
CA ASP A 42 2.72 8.15 22.70
C ASP A 42 2.78 6.62 22.83
N VAL A 43 1.73 5.90 22.43
CA VAL A 43 1.71 4.43 22.43
C VAL A 43 2.75 3.86 21.44
N LEU A 44 3.00 4.55 20.35
CA LEU A 44 3.94 4.13 19.32
C LEU A 44 5.33 4.75 19.50
N GLY A 45 5.36 5.99 19.97
CA GLY A 45 6.58 6.80 20.10
C GLY A 45 7.01 7.52 18.82
N PRO A 46 7.87 8.56 18.94
CA PRO A 46 8.21 9.47 17.84
C PRO A 46 8.83 8.78 16.64
N VAL A 47 9.68 7.78 16.87
CA VAL A 47 10.36 7.03 15.78
C VAL A 47 9.36 6.27 14.91
N TRP A 48 8.37 5.63 15.51
CA TRP A 48 7.35 4.92 14.77
C TRP A 48 6.45 5.85 13.96
N VAL A 49 6.06 6.99 14.54
CA VAL A 49 5.26 8.00 13.82
C VAL A 49 6.04 8.55 12.62
N THR A 50 7.34 8.83 12.79
CA THR A 50 8.21 9.23 11.68
C THR A 50 8.30 8.14 10.59
N ASN A 51 8.41 6.86 10.98
CA ASN A 51 8.42 5.75 10.02
C ASN A 51 7.10 5.62 9.26
N LEU A 52 5.95 5.92 9.88
CA LEU A 52 4.66 5.96 9.19
C LEU A 52 4.61 7.09 8.16
N MET A 53 5.14 8.26 8.46
CA MET A 53 5.26 9.36 7.49
C MET A 53 6.13 8.93 6.29
N LEU A 54 7.29 8.29 6.57
CA LEU A 54 8.16 7.71 5.54
C LEU A 54 7.43 6.64 4.70
N THR A 55 6.60 5.83 5.31
CA THR A 55 5.80 4.82 4.60
C THR A 55 4.94 5.47 3.52
N MET A 56 4.33 6.64 3.77
CA MET A 56 3.54 7.34 2.76
C MET A 56 4.38 7.89 1.61
N LEU A 57 5.61 8.33 1.87
CA LEU A 57 6.55 8.73 0.83
C LEU A 57 7.01 7.56 -0.03
N ILE A 58 7.30 6.42 0.61
CA ILE A 58 7.68 5.19 -0.10
C ILE A 58 6.49 4.69 -0.94
N GLU A 59 5.28 4.74 -0.40
CA GLU A 59 4.07 4.34 -1.11
C GLU A 59 3.85 5.18 -2.38
N PHE A 60 4.13 6.48 -2.33
CA PHE A 60 4.15 7.32 -3.52
C PHE A 60 5.13 6.80 -4.58
N VAL A 61 6.38 6.52 -4.19
CA VAL A 61 7.40 5.99 -5.10
C VAL A 61 6.98 4.64 -5.68
N VAL A 62 6.43 3.76 -4.83
CA VAL A 62 5.94 2.43 -5.23
C VAL A 62 4.81 2.53 -6.26
N MET A 63 3.82 3.38 -6.03
CA MET A 63 2.71 3.56 -6.95
C MET A 63 3.17 4.19 -8.27
N HIS A 64 3.99 5.25 -8.16
CA HIS A 64 4.48 5.96 -9.34
C HIS A 64 5.34 5.05 -10.22
N SER A 65 6.26 4.31 -9.60
CA SER A 65 7.08 3.31 -10.32
C SER A 65 6.26 2.15 -10.88
N GLY A 66 5.16 1.78 -10.21
CA GLY A 66 4.31 0.66 -10.59
C GLY A 66 3.76 0.73 -12.02
N ALA A 67 3.40 1.94 -12.48
CA ALA A 67 2.95 2.18 -13.86
C ALA A 67 4.06 1.87 -14.88
N PHE A 68 5.28 2.34 -14.61
CA PHE A 68 6.42 2.10 -15.48
C PHE A 68 6.84 0.63 -15.49
N TYR A 69 6.81 -0.04 -14.33
CA TYR A 69 7.05 -1.48 -14.24
C TYR A 69 6.02 -2.27 -15.04
N ALA A 70 4.75 -1.91 -14.96
CA ALA A 70 3.69 -2.54 -15.75
C ALA A 70 3.88 -2.31 -17.24
N ALA A 71 4.26 -1.10 -17.67
CA ALA A 71 4.55 -0.79 -19.08
C ALA A 71 5.74 -1.60 -19.61
N VAL A 72 6.82 -1.73 -18.84
CA VAL A 72 7.97 -2.58 -19.20
C VAL A 72 7.55 -4.05 -19.31
N ALA A 73 6.76 -4.56 -18.38
CA ALA A 73 6.29 -5.94 -18.39
C ALA A 73 5.38 -6.23 -19.60
N ALA A 74 4.56 -5.27 -20.01
CA ALA A 74 3.66 -5.39 -21.18
C ALA A 74 4.37 -5.14 -22.53
N SER A 75 5.61 -4.66 -22.53
CA SER A 75 6.34 -4.35 -23.77
C SER A 75 6.66 -5.61 -24.58
N SER A 76 6.85 -5.45 -25.90
CA SER A 76 7.31 -6.52 -26.82
C SER A 76 8.81 -6.82 -26.68
N ALA A 77 9.52 -6.17 -25.76
CA ALA A 77 10.95 -6.33 -25.53
C ALA A 77 11.29 -7.76 -25.09
N THR A 78 12.52 -8.19 -25.38
CA THR A 78 13.06 -9.47 -24.91
C THR A 78 13.18 -9.48 -23.36
N ARG A 79 13.28 -10.66 -22.76
CA ARG A 79 13.47 -10.79 -21.31
C ARG A 79 14.69 -10.00 -20.80
N VAL A 80 15.79 -10.03 -21.55
CA VAL A 80 17.02 -9.30 -21.20
C VAL A 80 16.79 -7.79 -21.24
N GLN A 81 16.14 -7.28 -22.31
CA GLN A 81 15.82 -5.87 -22.42
C GLN A 81 14.89 -5.40 -21.30
N ARG A 82 13.83 -6.17 -20.96
CA ARG A 82 12.95 -5.87 -19.83
C ARG A 82 13.71 -5.83 -18.51
N SER A 83 14.60 -6.79 -18.27
CA SER A 83 15.43 -6.81 -17.06
C SER A 83 16.32 -5.56 -16.98
N LEU A 84 16.95 -5.15 -18.06
CA LEU A 84 17.76 -3.93 -18.11
C LEU A 84 16.92 -2.67 -17.86
N MET A 85 15.73 -2.57 -18.49
CA MET A 85 14.81 -1.46 -18.26
C MET A 85 14.36 -1.38 -16.79
N LEU A 86 14.02 -2.53 -16.19
CA LEU A 86 13.63 -2.59 -14.78
C LEU A 86 14.78 -2.22 -13.85
N THR A 87 15.99 -2.68 -14.12
CA THR A 87 17.17 -2.34 -13.33
C THR A 87 17.46 -0.83 -13.42
N GLY A 88 17.41 -0.25 -14.63
CA GLY A 88 17.58 1.20 -14.81
C GLY A 88 16.51 2.01 -14.10
N LEU A 89 15.24 1.59 -14.19
CA LEU A 89 14.13 2.23 -13.49
C LEU A 89 14.29 2.14 -11.98
N THR A 90 14.74 0.99 -11.48
CA THR A 90 15.02 0.79 -10.05
C THR A 90 16.17 1.66 -9.57
N ALA A 91 17.24 1.78 -10.34
CA ALA A 91 18.35 2.67 -10.03
C ALA A 91 17.88 4.14 -9.97
N PHE A 92 17.06 4.56 -10.92
CA PHE A 92 16.47 5.90 -10.93
C PHE A 92 15.65 6.19 -9.66
N TYR A 93 14.70 5.30 -9.31
CA TYR A 93 13.92 5.46 -8.07
C TYR A 93 14.75 5.26 -6.81
N GLY A 94 15.82 4.47 -6.89
CA GLY A 94 16.79 4.29 -5.82
C GLY A 94 17.45 5.59 -5.34
N ILE A 95 17.60 6.58 -6.25
CA ILE A 95 18.10 7.91 -5.91
C ILE A 95 17.14 8.61 -4.94
N PHE A 96 15.82 8.56 -5.18
CA PHE A 96 14.81 9.15 -4.28
C PHE A 96 14.78 8.41 -2.94
N ILE A 97 14.87 7.09 -2.96
CA ILE A 97 14.92 6.29 -1.74
C ILE A 97 16.17 6.63 -0.92
N ALA A 98 17.31 6.80 -1.57
CA ALA A 98 18.54 7.25 -0.91
C ALA A 98 18.36 8.65 -0.28
N ALA A 99 17.78 9.58 -1.03
CA ALA A 99 17.52 10.93 -0.52
C ALA A 99 16.63 10.90 0.73
N PHE A 100 15.54 10.13 0.71
CA PHE A 100 14.66 9.97 1.88
C PHE A 100 15.39 9.30 3.05
N SER A 101 16.17 8.24 2.79
CA SER A 101 16.94 7.55 3.82
C SER A 101 17.95 8.48 4.51
N PHE A 102 18.64 9.35 3.74
CA PHE A 102 19.54 10.35 4.31
C PHE A 102 18.79 11.43 5.08
N ALA A 103 17.70 11.98 4.52
CA ALA A 103 16.92 13.04 5.14
C ALA A 103 16.34 12.60 6.49
N PHE A 104 15.84 11.38 6.57
CA PHE A 104 15.20 10.86 7.79
C PHE A 104 16.14 9.97 8.63
N LYS A 105 17.41 9.83 8.26
CA LYS A 105 18.41 9.00 8.95
C LYS A 105 17.90 7.56 9.22
N SER A 106 17.17 7.00 8.26
CA SER A 106 16.55 5.68 8.35
C SER A 106 16.95 4.80 7.17
N THR A 107 17.31 3.55 7.43
CA THR A 107 17.59 2.54 6.38
C THR A 107 16.34 1.81 5.91
N TRP A 108 15.23 1.96 6.62
CA TRP A 108 13.95 1.31 6.31
C TRP A 108 13.50 1.48 4.85
N PRO A 109 13.59 2.68 4.22
CA PRO A 109 13.21 2.86 2.82
C PRO A 109 13.94 1.94 1.85
N PHE A 110 15.22 1.62 2.07
CA PHE A 110 15.96 0.71 1.21
C PHE A 110 15.44 -0.73 1.28
N PHE A 111 15.10 -1.21 2.47
CA PHE A 111 14.54 -2.56 2.62
C PHE A 111 13.17 -2.68 1.97
N ALA A 112 12.29 -1.69 2.20
CA ALA A 112 10.95 -1.68 1.64
C ALA A 112 10.99 -1.63 0.09
N PHE A 113 11.80 -0.75 -0.48
CA PHE A 113 11.93 -0.61 -1.93
C PHE A 113 12.67 -1.79 -2.56
N GLY A 114 13.73 -2.29 -1.91
CA GLY A 114 14.47 -3.46 -2.35
C GLY A 114 13.61 -4.71 -2.44
N TRP A 115 12.76 -4.95 -1.44
CA TRP A 115 11.77 -6.03 -1.46
C TRP A 115 10.79 -5.89 -2.62
N LEU A 116 10.30 -4.67 -2.87
CA LEU A 116 9.42 -4.39 -4.00
C LEU A 116 10.11 -4.70 -5.33
N PHE A 117 11.35 -4.25 -5.51
CA PHE A 117 12.12 -4.53 -6.72
C PHE A 117 12.28 -6.04 -6.95
N LEU A 118 12.73 -6.77 -5.92
CA LEU A 118 12.90 -8.23 -6.02
C LEU A 118 11.61 -8.94 -6.39
N SER A 119 10.48 -8.54 -5.79
CA SER A 119 9.18 -9.13 -6.09
C SER A 119 8.75 -8.89 -7.55
N ARG A 120 9.02 -7.68 -8.09
CA ARG A 120 8.71 -7.34 -9.48
C ARG A 120 9.65 -8.03 -10.46
N PHE A 121 10.94 -8.10 -10.12
CA PHE A 121 11.94 -8.81 -10.92
C PHE A 121 11.62 -10.31 -11.01
N ALA A 122 11.29 -10.94 -9.89
CA ALA A 122 10.87 -12.33 -9.87
C ALA A 122 9.62 -12.60 -10.71
N GLY A 123 8.66 -11.67 -10.69
CA GLY A 123 7.42 -11.76 -11.50
C GLY A 123 7.65 -11.80 -13.01
N LEU A 124 8.77 -11.29 -13.52
CA LEU A 124 9.11 -11.40 -14.95
C LEU A 124 9.40 -12.84 -15.41
N TRP A 125 9.81 -13.69 -14.49
CA TRP A 125 10.21 -15.07 -14.74
C TRP A 125 9.10 -16.06 -14.41
N MET A 126 8.04 -15.60 -13.73
CA MET A 126 6.88 -16.42 -13.36
C MET A 126 5.74 -16.20 -14.36
N HIS A 127 5.03 -17.29 -14.70
CA HIS A 127 3.80 -17.20 -15.49
C HIS A 127 2.64 -16.80 -14.58
N GLU A 128 2.04 -15.65 -14.83
CA GLU A 128 0.83 -15.21 -14.12
C GLU A 128 -0.41 -15.40 -15.00
N ASP A 129 -1.49 -15.88 -14.38
CA ASP A 129 -2.79 -16.00 -15.03
C ASP A 129 -3.37 -14.62 -15.40
N ALA A 130 -4.01 -14.52 -16.56
CA ALA A 130 -4.62 -13.28 -17.04
C ALA A 130 -5.63 -12.67 -16.04
N SER A 131 -6.38 -13.52 -15.34
CA SER A 131 -7.34 -13.11 -14.31
C SER A 131 -6.68 -12.43 -13.10
N LYS A 132 -5.51 -12.92 -12.68
CA LYS A 132 -4.73 -12.31 -11.59
C LYS A 132 -4.17 -10.94 -12.01
N ARG A 133 -3.69 -10.83 -13.26
CA ARG A 133 -3.21 -9.54 -13.79
C ARG A 133 -4.29 -8.48 -13.79
N GLU A 134 -5.51 -8.83 -14.20
CA GLU A 134 -6.63 -7.89 -14.20
C GLU A 134 -6.99 -7.43 -12.78
N LEU A 135 -7.05 -8.35 -11.82
CA LEU A 135 -7.28 -8.02 -10.42
C LEU A 135 -6.20 -7.09 -9.85
N MET A 136 -4.94 -7.38 -10.13
CA MET A 136 -3.80 -6.55 -9.70
C MET A 136 -3.83 -5.16 -10.35
N SER A 137 -4.17 -5.07 -11.64
CA SER A 137 -4.31 -3.80 -12.36
C SER A 137 -5.42 -2.94 -11.76
N ARG A 138 -6.59 -3.53 -11.48
CA ARG A 138 -7.70 -2.81 -10.82
C ARG A 138 -7.32 -2.33 -9.42
N ALA A 139 -6.66 -3.17 -8.62
CA ALA A 139 -6.19 -2.80 -7.30
C ALA A 139 -5.17 -1.65 -7.36
N TRP A 140 -4.27 -1.67 -8.34
CA TRP A 140 -3.30 -0.61 -8.56
C TRP A 140 -3.97 0.72 -8.96
N VAL A 141 -4.90 0.71 -9.93
CA VAL A 141 -5.64 1.91 -10.34
C VAL A 141 -6.37 2.52 -9.15
N MET A 142 -7.04 1.70 -8.34
CA MET A 142 -7.75 2.19 -7.16
C MET A 142 -6.80 2.71 -6.07
N SER A 143 -5.61 2.13 -5.92
CA SER A 143 -4.61 2.68 -5.00
C SER A 143 -4.16 4.08 -5.42
N VAL A 144 -3.94 4.32 -6.70
CA VAL A 144 -3.63 5.66 -7.23
C VAL A 144 -4.78 6.65 -6.94
N VAL A 145 -6.01 6.24 -7.22
CA VAL A 145 -7.20 7.09 -6.96
C VAL A 145 -7.31 7.44 -5.47
N PHE A 146 -7.21 6.46 -4.57
CA PHE A 146 -7.30 6.72 -3.14
C PHE A 146 -6.13 7.55 -2.62
N TYR A 147 -4.93 7.35 -3.18
CA TYR A 147 -3.77 8.16 -2.81
C TYR A 147 -3.98 9.63 -3.17
N LEU A 148 -4.37 9.91 -4.42
CA LEU A 148 -4.62 11.28 -4.87
C LEU A 148 -5.77 11.92 -4.10
N LEU A 149 -6.89 11.21 -3.91
CA LEU A 149 -8.01 11.72 -3.11
C LEU A 149 -7.58 12.03 -1.68
N GLY A 150 -6.79 11.16 -1.04
CA GLY A 150 -6.30 11.34 0.32
C GLY A 150 -5.36 12.54 0.44
N VAL A 151 -4.39 12.67 -0.48
CA VAL A 151 -3.48 13.83 -0.51
C VAL A 151 -4.26 15.13 -0.63
N PHE A 152 -5.13 15.24 -1.64
CA PHE A 152 -5.88 16.49 -1.84
C PHE A 152 -6.86 16.76 -0.70
N ALA A 153 -7.57 15.74 -0.22
CA ALA A 153 -8.50 15.93 0.89
C ALA A 153 -7.79 16.47 2.15
N THR A 154 -6.65 15.91 2.50
CA THR A 154 -5.91 16.31 3.72
C THR A 154 -5.16 17.64 3.59
N ILE A 155 -4.93 18.14 2.37
CA ILE A 155 -4.42 19.51 2.13
C ILE A 155 -5.50 20.56 2.38
N PHE A 156 -6.73 20.29 1.93
CA PHE A 156 -7.82 21.29 1.96
C PHE A 156 -8.68 21.22 3.22
N ILE A 157 -8.77 20.04 3.86
CA ILE A 157 -9.58 19.86 5.06
C ILE A 157 -8.72 20.17 6.29
N PRO A 158 -9.13 21.13 7.15
CA PRO A 158 -8.44 21.38 8.40
C PRO A 158 -8.59 20.18 9.34
N LEU A 159 -7.47 19.52 9.65
CA LEU A 159 -7.45 18.32 10.48
C LEU A 159 -6.99 18.68 11.89
N PRO A 160 -7.72 18.23 12.94
CA PRO A 160 -7.29 18.42 14.31
C PRO A 160 -6.03 17.57 14.59
N PRO A 161 -5.08 18.09 15.37
CA PRO A 161 -3.83 17.36 15.65
C PRO A 161 -4.03 16.18 16.62
N PHE A 162 -5.08 16.19 17.43
CA PHE A 162 -5.32 15.22 18.52
C PHE A 162 -4.08 14.99 19.38
N GLY A 163 -3.54 13.74 19.40
CA GLY A 163 -2.35 13.40 20.17
C GLY A 163 -1.03 13.95 19.61
N LEU A 164 -1.00 14.39 18.34
CA LEU A 164 0.18 15.01 17.74
C LEU A 164 0.33 16.47 18.20
N THR A 165 0.51 16.64 19.52
CA THR A 165 0.71 17.94 20.15
C THR A 165 2.04 18.58 19.70
N PRO A 166 2.22 19.90 19.85
CA PRO A 166 3.48 20.56 19.51
C PRO A 166 4.69 19.93 20.21
N ASP A 167 4.55 19.52 21.46
CA ASP A 167 5.62 18.89 22.24
C ASP A 167 5.98 17.50 21.68
N PHE A 168 4.97 16.70 21.31
CA PHE A 168 5.20 15.41 20.67
C PHE A 168 5.89 15.60 19.31
N VAL A 169 5.42 16.53 18.48
CA VAL A 169 6.02 16.84 17.16
C VAL A 169 7.47 17.31 17.32
N ALA A 170 7.76 18.15 18.32
CA ALA A 170 9.13 18.57 18.62
C ALA A 170 10.04 17.37 18.97
N SER A 171 9.52 16.37 19.68
CA SER A 171 10.26 15.15 20.04
C SER A 171 10.58 14.23 18.84
N MET A 172 9.90 14.41 17.71
CA MET A 172 10.18 13.66 16.47
C MET A 172 11.46 14.13 15.76
N HIS A 173 11.99 15.30 16.11
CA HIS A 173 13.20 15.89 15.51
C HIS A 173 13.18 15.89 13.99
N LEU A 174 12.02 16.20 13.38
CA LEU A 174 11.87 16.26 11.93
C LEU A 174 12.73 17.37 11.35
N SER A 175 13.46 17.07 10.29
CA SER A 175 14.30 18.04 9.58
C SER A 175 13.64 18.45 8.26
N GLY A 176 13.83 19.71 7.86
CA GLY A 176 13.26 20.28 6.64
C GLY A 176 12.05 21.16 6.91
N SER A 177 11.26 21.41 5.89
CA SER A 177 10.02 22.21 5.94
C SER A 177 9.00 21.67 4.96
N GLY A 178 7.75 22.02 5.15
CA GLY A 178 6.65 21.62 4.27
C GLY A 178 5.47 21.04 5.05
N LEU A 179 4.33 20.92 4.36
CA LEU A 179 3.06 20.60 5.01
C LEU A 179 3.11 19.37 5.92
N TRP A 180 3.79 18.33 5.50
CA TRP A 180 3.88 17.09 6.28
C TRP A 180 4.86 17.17 7.45
N ILE A 181 5.85 18.08 7.38
CA ILE A 181 6.77 18.35 8.48
C ILE A 181 6.10 19.28 9.51
N ASP A 182 5.49 20.38 9.02
CA ASP A 182 4.90 21.41 9.84
C ASP A 182 3.56 20.99 10.47
N LYS A 183 2.84 20.08 9.77
CA LYS A 183 1.53 19.53 10.18
C LYS A 183 1.48 18.02 9.97
N PRO A 184 2.22 17.22 10.75
CA PRO A 184 2.31 15.76 10.53
C PRO A 184 0.98 15.03 10.59
N GLN A 185 -0.05 15.59 11.27
CA GLN A 185 -1.40 15.03 11.25
C GLN A 185 -1.95 14.88 9.83
N THR A 186 -1.56 15.73 8.88
CA THR A 186 -2.06 15.64 7.49
C THR A 186 -1.64 14.34 6.82
N VAL A 187 -0.38 13.97 6.91
CA VAL A 187 0.12 12.72 6.32
C VAL A 187 -0.33 11.49 7.13
N ILE A 188 -0.47 11.61 8.44
CA ILE A 188 -0.93 10.50 9.28
C ILE A 188 -2.40 10.17 9.01
N VAL A 189 -3.29 11.17 8.94
CA VAL A 189 -4.70 10.98 8.58
C VAL A 189 -4.85 10.49 7.14
N PHE A 190 -4.02 11.03 6.24
CA PHE A 190 -3.95 10.56 4.87
C PHE A 190 -3.62 9.05 4.82
N GLY A 191 -2.62 8.58 5.57
CA GLY A 191 -2.28 7.15 5.63
C GLY A 191 -3.44 6.30 6.18
N ALA A 192 -4.11 6.75 7.24
CA ALA A 192 -5.28 6.08 7.78
C ALA A 192 -6.39 5.92 6.73
N PHE A 193 -6.72 6.99 6.03
CA PHE A 193 -7.71 6.98 4.96
C PHE A 193 -7.30 6.05 3.81
N TYR A 194 -6.07 6.18 3.32
CA TYR A 194 -5.57 5.45 2.17
C TYR A 194 -5.60 3.93 2.40
N PHE A 195 -4.99 3.46 3.48
CA PHE A 195 -4.97 2.04 3.80
C PHE A 195 -6.36 1.51 4.18
N GLY A 196 -7.18 2.30 4.85
CA GLY A 196 -8.57 1.94 5.17
C GLY A 196 -9.43 1.75 3.90
N ALA A 197 -9.29 2.66 2.93
CA ALA A 197 -9.96 2.57 1.63
C ALA A 197 -9.49 1.34 0.84
N LEU A 198 -8.17 1.05 0.83
CA LEU A 198 -7.61 -0.13 0.20
C LEU A 198 -8.12 -1.43 0.84
N ALA A 199 -8.12 -1.51 2.16
CA ALA A 199 -8.64 -2.67 2.88
C ALA A 199 -10.10 -2.95 2.50
N ARG A 200 -10.95 -1.91 2.51
CA ARG A 200 -12.35 -2.02 2.09
C ARG A 200 -12.46 -2.47 0.65
N PHE A 201 -11.70 -1.87 -0.25
CA PHE A 201 -11.73 -2.20 -1.67
C PHE A 201 -11.32 -3.65 -1.93
N LYS A 202 -10.20 -4.11 -1.38
CA LYS A 202 -9.71 -5.49 -1.52
C LYS A 202 -10.70 -6.50 -0.96
N TYR A 203 -11.35 -6.20 0.16
CA TYR A 203 -12.41 -7.04 0.73
C TYR A 203 -13.57 -7.24 -0.24
N TYR A 204 -14.07 -6.17 -0.89
CA TYR A 204 -15.15 -6.26 -1.87
C TYR A 204 -14.74 -6.87 -3.20
N LEU A 205 -13.52 -6.57 -3.67
CA LEU A 205 -13.00 -7.11 -4.92
C LEU A 205 -12.90 -8.65 -4.85
N THR A 206 -12.37 -9.18 -3.74
CA THR A 206 -12.26 -10.62 -3.50
C THR A 206 -13.65 -11.28 -3.39
N ALA A 207 -14.62 -10.58 -2.80
CA ALA A 207 -16.00 -11.07 -2.73
C ALA A 207 -16.62 -11.23 -4.14
N LYS A 208 -16.41 -10.23 -5.01
CA LYS A 208 -16.95 -10.24 -6.38
C LYS A 208 -16.32 -11.35 -7.23
N ALA A 209 -15.01 -11.56 -7.11
CA ALA A 209 -14.30 -12.62 -7.82
C ALA A 209 -14.82 -14.01 -7.43
N ALA A 210 -15.03 -14.27 -6.14
CA ALA A 210 -15.56 -15.54 -5.66
C ALA A 210 -17.00 -15.82 -6.14
N SER A 211 -17.85 -14.79 -6.19
CA SER A 211 -19.23 -14.95 -6.70
C SER A 211 -19.28 -15.15 -8.21
N ALA A 212 -18.34 -14.63 -8.97
CA ALA A 212 -18.23 -14.86 -10.41
C ALA A 212 -17.82 -16.32 -10.70
N SER A 213 -16.81 -16.83 -9.98
CA SER A 213 -16.35 -18.23 -10.12
C SER A 213 -17.48 -19.25 -9.80
N ALA A 214 -18.27 -19.00 -8.76
CA ALA A 214 -19.39 -19.87 -8.38
C ALA A 214 -20.51 -19.93 -9.45
N ARG A 215 -20.67 -18.88 -10.27
CA ARG A 215 -21.67 -18.86 -11.36
C ARG A 215 -21.21 -19.60 -12.61
N THR A 216 -19.89 -19.72 -12.83
CA THR A 216 -19.32 -20.39 -14.01
C THR A 216 -19.28 -21.91 -13.83
N THR A 217 -19.37 -22.40 -12.58
CA THR A 217 -19.35 -23.82 -12.21
C THR A 217 -20.74 -24.42 -11.96
N ALA A 218 -21.80 -23.62 -12.01
CA ALA A 218 -23.20 -24.02 -11.88
C ALA A 218 -23.91 -24.10 -13.23
#